data_549a3fcf5f2e23fa40ced3d699fe5b90
#
_entry.id   549a3fcf5f2e23fa40ced3d699fe5b90
#
_cell.length_a   1.000
_cell.length_b   1.000
_cell.length_c   1.000
_cell.angle_alpha   90.00
_cell.angle_beta   90.00
_cell.angle_gamma   90.00
#
_symmetry.space_group_name_H-M   'P 1'
#
loop_
_entity.id
_entity.type
_entity.pdbx_description
1 polymer ?
#
loop_
_entity_poly.entity_id
_entity_poly.type
_entity_poly.pdbx_seq_one_letter_code
_entity_poly.pdbx_strand_id
1 'polypeptide(L)'
;MRRKPHWRLVCLLALLALPGLTFGAGGRLVATGGLTQIEGTAGGGLVPWAVLAGYGTAEQVGGTVSLTHTNAPDFTLSTLSANYTLYNRLEFSIARQSFTIDSGNPLQDAFGLGGTQQIEQDILGIKYRVVGDLIYDRLPQVSIGVQHKRNRDFDIPEAVGARNDKDFDGYISVSRLFLGALWGRHLLVNGTLRATRANETGILGFGGPEGNSHELMPELSVAVLLDQRTAVGLEYRSKPDNLGLDETRWADVFIAYFPTKHLGLAAAIVDLGTVGTIENQRGLFLSVQGTF
;
A
#
# COMPACT_ATOMS: atom_id res chain seq x y z
N MET A 1 29.86 -17.49 6.51
CA MET A 1 30.04 -16.11 6.01
C MET A 1 29.17 -15.92 4.77
N ARG A 2 27.94 -15.39 4.91
CA ARG A 2 27.06 -15.06 3.77
C ARG A 2 27.43 -13.67 3.25
N ARG A 3 27.87 -13.57 2.00
CA ARG A 3 28.17 -12.29 1.33
C ARG A 3 26.88 -11.49 1.19
N LYS A 4 26.80 -10.30 1.80
CA LYS A 4 25.69 -9.35 1.60
C LYS A 4 25.66 -8.92 0.12
N PRO A 5 24.54 -9.00 -0.57
CA PRO A 5 24.49 -8.66 -1.99
C PRO A 5 24.59 -7.13 -2.20
N HIS A 6 25.55 -6.71 -3.00
CA HIS A 6 25.82 -5.29 -3.35
C HIS A 6 24.78 -4.65 -4.31
N TRP A 7 23.75 -5.39 -4.70
CA TRP A 7 22.72 -4.89 -5.63
C TRP A 7 21.81 -3.81 -5.02
N ARG A 8 21.81 -3.64 -3.69
CA ARG A 8 21.08 -2.56 -2.99
C ARG A 8 21.48 -1.16 -3.44
N LEU A 9 22.70 -0.95 -3.92
CA LEU A 9 23.23 0.33 -4.40
C LEU A 9 22.95 0.56 -5.89
N VAL A 10 22.83 -0.48 -6.69
CA VAL A 10 22.70 -0.40 -8.15
C VAL A 10 21.28 0.03 -8.55
N CYS A 11 20.25 -0.39 -7.82
CA CYS A 11 18.87 0.03 -8.09
C CYS A 11 18.61 1.51 -7.78
N LEU A 12 19.32 2.08 -6.79
CA LEU A 12 19.19 3.50 -6.44
C LEU A 12 19.82 4.42 -7.48
N LEU A 13 20.87 3.98 -8.16
CA LEU A 13 21.62 4.77 -9.17
C LEU A 13 20.99 4.71 -10.56
N ALA A 14 20.24 3.65 -10.87
CA ALA A 14 19.58 3.52 -12.18
C ALA A 14 18.37 4.47 -12.35
N LEU A 15 17.74 4.91 -11.26
CA LEU A 15 16.64 5.89 -11.29
C LEU A 15 17.11 7.34 -11.54
N LEU A 16 18.40 7.63 -11.35
CA LEU A 16 18.97 8.97 -11.52
C LEU A 16 19.50 9.25 -12.93
N ALA A 17 19.46 8.28 -13.85
CA ALA A 17 20.18 8.35 -15.13
C ALA A 17 19.27 8.39 -16.38
N LEU A 18 18.02 8.88 -16.30
CA LEU A 18 17.20 9.11 -17.48
C LEU A 18 17.36 10.58 -17.95
N PRO A 19 18.17 10.86 -18.97
CA PRO A 19 18.33 12.22 -19.48
C PRO A 19 17.10 12.61 -20.31
N GLY A 20 16.52 13.76 -20.00
CA GLY A 20 15.51 14.40 -20.85
C GLY A 20 14.06 14.39 -20.34
N LEU A 21 13.78 13.88 -19.15
CA LEU A 21 12.45 13.96 -18.56
C LEU A 21 12.36 15.22 -17.68
N THR A 22 11.41 16.09 -17.98
CA THR A 22 11.09 17.23 -17.12
C THR A 22 10.41 16.69 -15.84
N PHE A 23 11.14 16.68 -14.75
CA PHE A 23 10.59 16.33 -13.45
C PHE A 23 9.55 17.38 -13.03
N GLY A 24 8.32 16.92 -12.84
CA GLY A 24 7.17 17.79 -12.61
C GLY A 24 7.07 18.32 -11.19
N ALA A 25 7.99 19.18 -10.76
CA ALA A 25 7.91 19.80 -9.42
C ALA A 25 6.77 20.82 -9.26
N GLY A 26 5.97 21.13 -10.27
CA GLY A 26 5.13 22.31 -10.29
C GLY A 26 3.62 22.17 -10.53
N GLY A 27 3.17 21.18 -11.24
CA GLY A 27 1.85 21.22 -11.90
C GLY A 27 0.63 20.90 -11.03
N ARG A 28 0.76 20.08 -10.00
CA ARG A 28 -0.36 19.65 -9.15
C ARG A 28 -0.26 20.24 -7.73
N LEU A 29 -1.39 20.37 -7.06
CA LEU A 29 -1.45 20.84 -5.67
C LEU A 29 -0.78 19.84 -4.71
N VAL A 30 -0.23 20.33 -3.61
CA VAL A 30 0.32 19.51 -2.52
C VAL A 30 -0.75 18.52 -2.04
N ALA A 31 -0.34 17.35 -1.60
CA ALA A 31 -1.16 16.22 -1.15
C ALA A 31 -2.02 15.53 -2.24
N THR A 32 -2.16 16.07 -3.46
CA THR A 32 -2.99 15.44 -4.51
C THR A 32 -2.37 14.19 -5.15
N GLY A 33 -1.10 13.88 -4.88
CA GLY A 33 -0.45 12.63 -5.24
C GLY A 33 -0.75 11.47 -4.28
N GLY A 34 -1.37 11.76 -3.13
CA GLY A 34 -1.57 10.80 -2.06
C GLY A 34 -0.28 10.43 -1.33
N LEU A 35 -0.37 9.40 -0.52
CA LEU A 35 0.77 8.68 0.04
C LEU A 35 1.11 7.48 -0.84
N THR A 36 2.19 6.80 -0.50
CA THR A 36 2.46 5.46 -1.04
C THR A 36 1.93 4.44 -0.04
N GLN A 37 0.96 3.67 -0.49
CA GLN A 37 0.30 2.62 0.29
C GLN A 37 1.27 1.44 0.48
N ILE A 38 1.06 0.59 1.49
CA ILE A 38 1.98 -0.49 1.90
C ILE A 38 2.34 -1.49 0.78
N GLU A 39 1.57 -1.58 -0.30
CA GLU A 39 1.86 -2.42 -1.46
C GLU A 39 2.50 -1.64 -2.62
N GLY A 40 2.92 -0.38 -2.39
CA GLY A 40 3.75 0.40 -3.31
C GLY A 40 3.01 1.31 -4.29
N THR A 41 1.71 1.20 -4.47
CA THR A 41 0.92 2.09 -5.35
C THR A 41 0.49 3.36 -4.62
N ALA A 42 0.14 4.43 -5.34
CA ALA A 42 -0.38 5.64 -4.72
C ALA A 42 -1.76 5.41 -4.08
N GLY A 43 -1.93 5.96 -2.85
CA GLY A 43 -3.16 5.78 -2.07
C GLY A 43 -3.13 6.53 -0.75
N GLY A 44 -3.77 5.93 0.25
CA GLY A 44 -3.57 6.24 1.65
C GLY A 44 -2.45 5.39 2.25
N GLY A 45 -2.56 4.98 3.51
CA GLY A 45 -1.61 4.04 4.11
C GLY A 45 -1.89 2.58 3.73
N LEU A 46 -3.16 2.17 3.80
CA LEU A 46 -3.62 0.81 3.59
C LEU A 46 -4.32 0.60 2.24
N VAL A 47 -5.04 1.62 1.75
CA VAL A 47 -5.96 1.51 0.60
C VAL A 47 -5.38 2.21 -0.63
N PRO A 48 -5.38 1.57 -1.83
CA PRO A 48 -5.03 2.25 -3.07
C PRO A 48 -6.14 3.24 -3.46
N TRP A 49 -5.76 4.47 -3.78
CA TRP A 49 -6.70 5.47 -4.30
C TRP A 49 -6.63 5.54 -5.83
N ALA A 50 -7.62 6.21 -6.43
CA ALA A 50 -7.60 6.45 -7.86
C ALA A 50 -6.49 7.43 -8.30
N VAL A 51 -5.86 8.16 -7.36
CA VAL A 51 -4.74 9.07 -7.65
C VAL A 51 -3.51 8.30 -8.13
N LEU A 52 -2.65 9.00 -8.86
CA LEU A 52 -1.36 8.50 -9.31
C LEU A 52 -0.24 9.24 -8.58
N ALA A 53 0.84 8.52 -8.32
CA ALA A 53 1.98 9.01 -7.57
C ALA A 53 2.69 10.20 -8.23
N GLY A 54 3.27 11.05 -7.39
CA GLY A 54 4.01 12.22 -7.84
C GLY A 54 3.11 13.40 -8.22
N TYR A 55 3.74 14.45 -8.74
CA TYR A 55 3.08 15.71 -9.08
C TYR A 55 3.16 16.05 -10.58
N GLY A 56 3.54 15.10 -11.42
CA GLY A 56 3.56 15.26 -12.87
C GLY A 56 2.17 15.55 -13.45
N THR A 57 2.10 16.44 -14.42
CA THR A 57 0.90 16.76 -15.21
C THR A 57 0.72 15.80 -16.37
N ALA A 58 -0.23 16.09 -17.28
CA ALA A 58 -0.45 15.32 -18.51
C ALA A 58 0.75 15.35 -19.49
N GLU A 59 1.70 16.24 -19.29
CA GLU A 59 2.92 16.38 -20.13
C GLU A 59 4.20 16.04 -19.36
N GLN A 60 4.07 15.65 -18.09
CA GLN A 60 5.20 15.44 -17.20
C GLN A 60 5.17 14.03 -16.61
N VAL A 61 6.30 13.63 -16.08
CA VAL A 61 6.44 12.43 -15.29
C VAL A 61 6.57 12.78 -13.81
N GLY A 62 6.29 11.83 -12.96
CA GLY A 62 6.46 11.97 -11.51
C GLY A 62 6.62 10.61 -10.87
N GLY A 63 6.90 10.58 -9.60
CA GLY A 63 7.00 9.33 -8.86
C GLY A 63 7.32 9.55 -7.41
N THR A 64 7.37 8.48 -6.64
CA THR A 64 7.75 8.49 -5.23
C THR A 64 8.65 7.32 -4.90
N VAL A 65 9.47 7.51 -3.88
CA VAL A 65 10.15 6.42 -3.17
C VAL A 65 9.74 6.53 -1.72
N SER A 66 9.35 5.41 -1.10
CA SER A 66 8.86 5.43 0.28
C SER A 66 9.44 4.29 1.10
N LEU A 67 9.54 4.55 2.40
CA LEU A 67 9.81 3.59 3.44
C LEU A 67 8.67 3.64 4.45
N THR A 68 8.06 2.50 4.69
CA THR A 68 6.96 2.33 5.64
C THR A 68 7.31 1.29 6.67
N HIS A 69 6.93 1.53 7.92
CA HIS A 69 7.14 0.61 9.03
C HIS A 69 5.87 0.54 9.87
N THR A 70 5.37 -0.68 10.06
CA THR A 70 4.21 -0.97 10.91
C THR A 70 4.64 -1.92 12.00
N ASN A 71 4.36 -1.56 13.24
CA ASN A 71 4.67 -2.39 14.40
C ASN A 71 3.38 -2.70 15.15
N ALA A 72 3.06 -3.98 15.29
CA ALA A 72 1.99 -4.53 16.12
C ALA A 72 2.62 -5.37 17.25
N PRO A 73 1.87 -5.82 18.26
CA PRO A 73 2.43 -6.54 19.40
C PRO A 73 3.25 -7.78 19.04
N ASP A 74 2.81 -8.53 18.02
CA ASP A 74 3.38 -9.82 17.66
C ASP A 74 4.07 -9.80 16.28
N PHE A 75 3.92 -8.72 15.52
CA PHE A 75 4.34 -8.64 14.13
C PHE A 75 4.90 -7.26 13.78
N THR A 76 5.88 -7.28 12.90
CA THR A 76 6.43 -6.06 12.31
C THR A 76 6.43 -6.19 10.79
N LEU A 77 5.93 -5.17 10.09
CA LEU A 77 5.94 -5.08 8.63
C LEU A 77 6.75 -3.87 8.19
N SER A 78 7.79 -4.08 7.41
CA SER A 78 8.56 -3.01 6.76
C SER A 78 8.40 -3.10 5.26
N THR A 79 8.15 -1.96 4.60
CA THR A 79 8.00 -1.89 3.15
C THR A 79 8.91 -0.83 2.56
N LEU A 80 9.72 -1.20 1.59
CA LEU A 80 10.43 -0.28 0.71
C LEU A 80 9.74 -0.31 -0.66
N SER A 81 9.34 0.86 -1.17
CA SER A 81 8.67 0.94 -2.45
C SER A 81 9.09 2.12 -3.30
N ALA A 82 8.86 2.00 -4.59
CA ALA A 82 9.02 3.06 -5.57
C ALA A 82 7.91 2.97 -6.61
N ASN A 83 7.48 4.12 -7.10
CA ASN A 83 6.57 4.19 -8.23
C ASN A 83 6.98 5.28 -9.20
N TYR A 84 6.53 5.14 -10.42
CA TYR A 84 6.82 6.03 -11.52
C TYR A 84 5.55 6.23 -12.36
N THR A 85 5.17 7.49 -12.53
CA THR A 85 3.94 7.88 -13.22
C THR A 85 4.25 8.62 -14.49
N LEU A 86 3.66 8.15 -15.58
CA LEU A 86 3.72 8.76 -16.91
C LEU A 86 2.47 9.61 -17.13
N TYR A 87 2.67 10.90 -17.42
CA TYR A 87 1.65 11.81 -17.94
C TYR A 87 0.35 11.86 -17.13
N ASN A 88 0.49 11.67 -15.79
CA ASN A 88 -0.66 11.57 -14.88
C ASN A 88 -1.73 10.56 -15.38
N ARG A 89 -1.30 9.50 -16.06
CA ARG A 89 -2.17 8.52 -16.71
C ARG A 89 -1.83 7.09 -16.38
N LEU A 90 -0.55 6.73 -16.33
CA LEU A 90 -0.06 5.37 -16.13
C LEU A 90 0.97 5.36 -15.00
N GLU A 91 0.76 4.58 -13.97
CA GLU A 91 1.68 4.36 -12.85
C GLU A 91 2.21 2.94 -12.87
N PHE A 92 3.52 2.82 -12.73
CA PHE A 92 4.22 1.57 -12.42
C PHE A 92 4.67 1.62 -10.96
N SER A 93 4.55 0.52 -10.25
CA SER A 93 4.99 0.43 -8.86
C SER A 93 5.76 -0.85 -8.59
N ILE A 94 6.70 -0.76 -7.66
CA ILE A 94 7.43 -1.90 -7.12
C ILE A 94 7.50 -1.74 -5.61
N ALA A 95 7.26 -2.81 -4.88
CA ALA A 95 7.45 -2.85 -3.43
C ALA A 95 8.10 -4.15 -3.00
N ARG A 96 8.88 -4.07 -1.93
CA ARG A 96 9.35 -5.20 -1.16
C ARG A 96 8.88 -5.05 0.26
N GLN A 97 8.14 -6.02 0.71
CA GLN A 97 7.69 -6.16 2.08
C GLN A 97 8.55 -7.19 2.81
N SER A 98 8.82 -6.89 4.08
CA SER A 98 9.50 -7.77 5.02
C SER A 98 8.64 -7.85 6.27
N PHE A 99 7.98 -8.98 6.44
CA PHE A 99 7.14 -9.28 7.58
C PHE A 99 7.91 -10.14 8.57
N THR A 100 7.96 -9.70 9.82
CA THR A 100 8.68 -10.37 10.88
C THR A 100 7.69 -10.87 11.92
N ILE A 101 7.81 -12.14 12.28
CA ILE A 101 7.12 -12.79 13.39
C ILE A 101 8.12 -12.84 14.53
N ASP A 102 7.83 -12.14 15.64
CA ASP A 102 8.75 -12.04 16.77
C ASP A 102 8.88 -13.36 17.54
N SER A 103 10.03 -13.56 18.15
CA SER A 103 10.29 -14.76 18.96
C SER A 103 9.35 -14.83 20.19
N GLY A 104 8.78 -16.01 20.43
CA GLY A 104 7.79 -16.21 21.49
C GLY A 104 6.35 -15.91 21.09
N ASN A 105 6.11 -15.64 19.80
CA ASN A 105 4.78 -15.53 19.24
C ASN A 105 4.07 -16.89 19.29
N PRO A 106 2.79 -16.98 19.70
CA PRO A 106 2.03 -18.24 19.76
C PRO A 106 2.02 -19.05 18.47
N LEU A 107 2.12 -18.42 17.30
CA LEU A 107 2.25 -19.12 16.02
C LEU A 107 3.52 -19.96 15.91
N GLN A 108 4.60 -19.54 16.55
CA GLN A 108 5.85 -20.30 16.54
C GLN A 108 5.70 -21.64 17.25
N ASP A 109 5.03 -21.63 18.40
CA ASP A 109 4.76 -22.84 19.16
C ASP A 109 3.77 -23.75 18.42
N ALA A 110 2.73 -23.18 17.79
CA ALA A 110 1.72 -23.91 17.04
C ALA A 110 2.29 -24.62 15.79
N PHE A 111 3.28 -24.01 15.13
CA PHE A 111 3.88 -24.54 13.89
C PHE A 111 5.30 -25.09 14.10
N GLY A 112 5.79 -25.17 15.35
CA GLY A 112 7.12 -25.68 15.66
C GLY A 112 8.27 -24.82 15.13
N LEU A 113 8.02 -23.53 14.93
CA LEU A 113 9.00 -22.57 14.42
C LEU A 113 9.84 -22.04 15.58
N GLY A 114 11.14 -22.07 15.47
CA GLY A 114 12.07 -21.55 16.50
C GLY A 114 12.66 -20.18 16.11
N GLY A 115 12.74 -19.25 17.08
CA GLY A 115 13.37 -17.95 16.88
C GLY A 115 12.54 -16.99 16.00
N THR A 116 13.07 -15.80 15.74
CA THR A 116 12.44 -14.80 14.88
C THR A 116 12.37 -15.29 13.44
N GLN A 117 11.18 -15.27 12.85
CA GLN A 117 10.93 -15.64 11.46
C GLN A 117 10.69 -14.41 10.60
N GLN A 118 11.06 -14.49 9.34
CA GLN A 118 10.87 -13.40 8.39
C GLN A 118 10.28 -13.94 7.08
N ILE A 119 9.27 -13.27 6.57
CA ILE A 119 8.63 -13.56 5.28
C ILE A 119 8.82 -12.34 4.39
N GLU A 120 9.45 -12.52 3.23
CA GLU A 120 9.60 -11.46 2.23
C GLU A 120 8.59 -11.64 1.10
N GLN A 121 8.00 -10.52 0.64
CA GLN A 121 7.12 -10.46 -0.52
C GLN A 121 7.58 -9.39 -1.49
N ASP A 122 7.64 -9.72 -2.79
CA ASP A 122 7.82 -8.77 -3.88
C ASP A 122 6.47 -8.46 -4.53
N ILE A 123 6.22 -7.17 -4.81
CA ILE A 123 4.99 -6.69 -5.45
C ILE A 123 5.36 -5.83 -6.65
N LEU A 124 4.78 -6.12 -7.81
CA LEU A 124 4.86 -5.32 -9.03
C LEU A 124 3.45 -4.86 -9.38
N GLY A 125 3.26 -3.56 -9.60
CA GLY A 125 1.95 -2.99 -9.89
C GLY A 125 1.93 -2.12 -11.13
N ILE A 126 0.76 -2.10 -11.78
CA ILE A 126 0.41 -1.16 -12.85
C ILE A 126 -0.96 -0.58 -12.51
N LYS A 127 -1.08 0.76 -12.55
CA LYS A 127 -2.35 1.46 -12.38
C LYS A 127 -2.58 2.43 -13.53
N TYR A 128 -3.77 2.43 -14.10
CA TYR A 128 -4.17 3.28 -15.20
C TYR A 128 -5.37 4.14 -14.81
N ARG A 129 -5.26 5.47 -14.94
CA ARG A 129 -6.36 6.42 -14.78
C ARG A 129 -7.25 6.36 -16.02
N VAL A 130 -8.46 5.87 -15.84
CA VAL A 130 -9.43 5.66 -16.92
C VAL A 130 -10.10 6.97 -17.31
N VAL A 131 -10.68 7.68 -16.32
CA VAL A 131 -11.50 8.87 -16.54
C VAL A 131 -11.50 9.77 -15.29
N GLY A 132 -11.93 11.00 -15.48
CA GLY A 132 -12.19 11.96 -14.41
C GLY A 132 -10.94 12.59 -13.82
N ASP A 133 -11.15 13.44 -12.86
CA ASP A 133 -10.10 14.12 -12.08
C ASP A 133 -10.53 14.23 -10.62
N LEU A 134 -9.55 14.31 -9.74
CA LEU A 134 -9.79 14.39 -8.31
C LEU A 134 -10.57 15.65 -7.91
N ILE A 135 -10.36 16.78 -8.63
CA ILE A 135 -10.84 18.11 -8.24
C ILE A 135 -11.64 18.78 -9.36
N TYR A 136 -11.09 18.83 -10.58
CA TYR A 136 -11.50 19.78 -11.62
C TYR A 136 -12.53 19.23 -12.61
N ASP A 137 -12.71 17.91 -12.71
CA ASP A 137 -13.68 17.30 -13.59
C ASP A 137 -15.06 17.16 -12.89
N ARG A 138 -16.12 17.02 -13.66
CA ARG A 138 -17.45 16.63 -13.15
C ARG A 138 -17.47 15.19 -12.67
N LEU A 139 -16.72 14.30 -13.33
CA LEU A 139 -16.58 12.91 -12.96
C LEU A 139 -15.51 12.76 -11.87
N PRO A 140 -15.71 11.87 -10.89
CA PRO A 140 -14.64 11.49 -9.97
C PRO A 140 -13.49 10.86 -10.77
N GLN A 141 -12.29 10.89 -10.21
CA GLN A 141 -11.17 10.15 -10.78
C GLN A 141 -11.40 8.66 -10.60
N VAL A 142 -11.30 7.91 -11.69
CA VAL A 142 -11.43 6.45 -11.71
C VAL A 142 -10.13 5.86 -12.25
N SER A 143 -9.58 4.90 -11.53
CA SER A 143 -8.39 4.15 -11.95
C SER A 143 -8.63 2.65 -11.79
N ILE A 144 -8.03 1.87 -12.67
CA ILE A 144 -7.93 0.42 -12.57
C ILE A 144 -6.48 0.05 -12.32
N GLY A 145 -6.24 -1.00 -11.56
CA GLY A 145 -4.89 -1.48 -11.29
C GLY A 145 -4.82 -2.98 -11.19
N VAL A 146 -3.61 -3.48 -11.43
CA VAL A 146 -3.25 -4.89 -11.26
C VAL A 146 -1.94 -4.94 -10.48
N GLN A 147 -1.84 -5.85 -9.53
CA GLN A 147 -0.64 -6.12 -8.75
C GLN A 147 -0.29 -7.60 -8.87
N HIS A 148 0.92 -7.91 -9.30
CA HIS A 148 1.51 -9.24 -9.18
C HIS A 148 2.28 -9.29 -7.88
N LYS A 149 1.95 -10.24 -7.03
CA LYS A 149 2.56 -10.46 -5.72
C LYS A 149 3.24 -11.82 -5.69
N ARG A 150 4.42 -11.87 -5.11
CA ARG A 150 5.16 -13.10 -4.93
C ARG A 150 5.78 -13.17 -3.55
N ASN A 151 5.37 -14.16 -2.80
CA ASN A 151 6.01 -14.54 -1.55
C ASN A 151 7.36 -15.23 -1.88
N ARG A 152 8.43 -14.86 -1.18
CA ARG A 152 9.77 -15.41 -1.39
C ARG A 152 10.11 -16.52 -0.41
N ASP A 153 9.45 -16.50 0.72
CA ASP A 153 9.65 -17.43 1.84
C ASP A 153 8.32 -18.15 2.08
N PHE A 154 8.07 -19.22 1.29
CA PHE A 154 6.75 -19.87 1.25
C PHE A 154 6.57 -20.98 2.29
N ASP A 155 7.62 -21.40 2.99
CA ASP A 155 7.57 -22.50 3.95
C ASP A 155 6.52 -22.26 5.07
N ILE A 156 6.46 -21.05 5.62
CA ILE A 156 5.49 -20.69 6.66
C ILE A 156 4.07 -20.55 6.09
N PRO A 157 3.84 -19.81 5.00
CA PRO A 157 2.54 -19.76 4.34
C PRO A 157 1.98 -21.14 3.94
N GLU A 158 2.82 -22.04 3.43
CA GLU A 158 2.42 -23.42 3.10
C GLU A 158 2.04 -24.20 4.37
N ALA A 159 2.81 -24.07 5.45
CA ALA A 159 2.52 -24.73 6.73
C ALA A 159 1.17 -24.31 7.34
N VAL A 160 0.75 -23.05 7.14
CA VAL A 160 -0.58 -22.57 7.58
C VAL A 160 -1.70 -22.87 6.58
N GLY A 161 -1.39 -23.52 5.44
CA GLY A 161 -2.38 -24.01 4.48
C GLY A 161 -2.52 -23.21 3.18
N ALA A 162 -1.65 -22.21 2.94
CA ALA A 162 -1.67 -21.48 1.68
C ALA A 162 -1.32 -22.39 0.50
N ARG A 163 -2.01 -22.19 -0.63
CA ARG A 163 -1.86 -23.06 -1.82
C ARG A 163 -0.83 -22.54 -2.82
N ASN A 164 -0.59 -21.23 -2.87
CA ASN A 164 0.29 -20.65 -3.89
C ASN A 164 1.20 -19.58 -3.28
N ASP A 165 2.43 -19.52 -3.79
CA ASP A 165 3.44 -18.51 -3.43
C ASP A 165 3.25 -17.17 -4.15
N LYS A 166 2.41 -17.11 -5.19
CA LYS A 166 2.20 -15.93 -6.03
C LYS A 166 0.81 -15.88 -6.63
N ASP A 167 0.35 -14.66 -6.88
CA ASP A 167 -0.90 -14.40 -7.60
C ASP A 167 -0.98 -12.96 -8.09
N PHE A 168 -2.12 -12.62 -8.71
CA PHE A 168 -2.49 -11.28 -9.16
C PHE A 168 -3.71 -10.79 -8.39
N ASP A 169 -3.64 -9.54 -7.94
CA ASP A 169 -4.83 -8.79 -7.50
C ASP A 169 -5.21 -7.80 -8.60
N GLY A 170 -6.51 -7.68 -8.86
CA GLY A 170 -7.07 -6.63 -9.71
C GLY A 170 -7.94 -5.69 -8.90
N TYR A 171 -7.93 -4.39 -9.17
CA TYR A 171 -8.79 -3.45 -8.46
C TYR A 171 -9.26 -2.29 -9.33
N ILE A 172 -10.41 -1.71 -8.94
CA ILE A 172 -10.90 -0.44 -9.42
C ILE A 172 -11.04 0.51 -8.23
N SER A 173 -10.52 1.72 -8.38
CA SER A 173 -10.59 2.78 -7.36
C SER A 173 -11.31 3.99 -7.91
N VAL A 174 -12.11 4.65 -7.07
CA VAL A 174 -12.84 5.89 -7.37
C VAL A 174 -12.54 6.89 -6.26
N SER A 175 -11.95 8.04 -6.61
CA SER A 175 -11.62 9.09 -5.64
C SER A 175 -12.22 10.44 -6.04
N ARG A 176 -12.67 11.21 -5.03
CA ARG A 176 -13.15 12.57 -5.19
C ARG A 176 -12.73 13.45 -4.04
N LEU A 177 -12.28 14.66 -4.34
CA LEU A 177 -12.06 15.71 -3.36
C LEU A 177 -13.21 16.73 -3.44
N PHE A 178 -13.97 16.84 -2.38
CA PHE A 178 -15.06 17.80 -2.23
C PHE A 178 -14.51 19.06 -1.56
N LEU A 179 -14.47 20.17 -2.32
CA LEU A 179 -13.92 21.43 -1.81
C LEU A 179 -14.90 22.10 -0.84
N GLY A 180 -14.40 22.43 0.37
CA GLY A 180 -15.18 23.12 1.40
C GLY A 180 -16.35 22.32 1.99
N ALA A 181 -16.46 21.02 1.74
CA ALA A 181 -17.63 20.21 2.07
C ALA A 181 -17.84 19.96 3.56
N LEU A 182 -16.78 20.04 4.38
CA LEU A 182 -16.85 19.78 5.81
C LEU A 182 -16.32 20.99 6.60
N TRP A 183 -17.24 21.83 7.10
CA TRP A 183 -16.92 23.07 7.85
C TRP A 183 -15.85 23.95 7.16
N GLY A 184 -15.96 24.09 5.82
CA GLY A 184 -15.00 24.85 5.02
C GLY A 184 -13.70 24.12 4.69
N ARG A 185 -13.49 22.90 5.20
CA ARG A 185 -12.35 22.02 4.89
C ARG A 185 -12.68 21.14 3.69
N HIS A 186 -11.64 20.67 3.01
CA HIS A 186 -11.82 19.77 1.88
C HIS A 186 -11.94 18.32 2.38
N LEU A 187 -12.87 17.57 1.80
CA LEU A 187 -13.15 16.19 2.12
C LEU A 187 -12.75 15.30 0.95
N LEU A 188 -11.79 14.40 1.16
CA LEU A 188 -11.47 13.34 0.21
C LEU A 188 -12.25 12.08 0.57
N VAL A 189 -12.86 11.47 -0.43
CA VAL A 189 -13.51 10.16 -0.32
C VAL A 189 -12.94 9.27 -1.41
N ASN A 190 -12.55 8.05 -1.05
CA ASN A 190 -12.13 7.00 -1.95
C ASN A 190 -12.83 5.70 -1.64
N GLY A 191 -13.29 5.02 -2.69
CA GLY A 191 -13.77 3.65 -2.64
C GLY A 191 -12.97 2.79 -3.62
N THR A 192 -12.56 1.61 -3.17
CA THR A 192 -11.85 0.62 -3.99
C THR A 192 -12.54 -0.72 -3.86
N LEU A 193 -12.70 -1.41 -4.99
CA LEU A 193 -13.14 -2.80 -5.03
C LEU A 193 -12.01 -3.63 -5.61
N ARG A 194 -11.52 -4.58 -4.83
CA ARG A 194 -10.39 -5.45 -5.18
C ARG A 194 -10.87 -6.88 -5.37
N ALA A 195 -10.46 -7.52 -6.44
CA ALA A 195 -10.54 -8.97 -6.63
C ALA A 195 -9.21 -9.58 -6.15
N THR A 196 -9.25 -10.39 -5.11
CA THR A 196 -8.07 -11.00 -4.49
C THR A 196 -8.39 -12.33 -3.84
N ARG A 197 -7.38 -13.19 -3.68
CA ARG A 197 -7.37 -14.35 -2.78
C ARG A 197 -6.10 -14.35 -1.91
N ALA A 198 -5.55 -13.16 -1.68
CA ALA A 198 -4.33 -12.95 -0.92
C ALA A 198 -4.61 -13.01 0.58
N ASN A 199 -3.97 -13.93 1.30
CA ASN A 199 -4.03 -14.02 2.75
C ASN A 199 -3.07 -12.98 3.34
N GLU A 200 -3.53 -12.18 4.30
CA GLU A 200 -2.77 -11.07 4.88
C GLU A 200 -2.07 -10.24 3.78
N THR A 201 -2.85 -9.80 2.77
CA THR A 201 -2.35 -9.04 1.62
C THR A 201 -1.33 -9.78 0.73
N GLY A 202 -1.18 -11.10 0.90
CA GLY A 202 -0.27 -11.99 0.20
C GLY A 202 0.95 -12.42 1.01
N ILE A 203 1.18 -11.85 2.20
CA ILE A 203 2.26 -12.22 3.10
C ILE A 203 2.14 -13.68 3.53
N LEU A 204 0.92 -14.14 3.82
CA LEU A 204 0.62 -15.54 4.13
C LEU A 204 0.19 -16.35 2.88
N GLY A 205 0.72 -15.99 1.70
CA GLY A 205 0.44 -16.68 0.45
C GLY A 205 -0.97 -16.43 -0.10
N PHE A 206 -1.45 -17.35 -0.96
CA PHE A 206 -2.68 -17.13 -1.74
C PHE A 206 -3.56 -18.38 -1.74
N GLY A 207 -4.88 -18.19 -1.48
CA GLY A 207 -5.84 -19.27 -1.35
C GLY A 207 -5.56 -20.16 -0.14
N GLY A 208 -6.45 -21.08 0.14
CA GLY A 208 -6.36 -21.96 1.29
C GLY A 208 -7.41 -23.07 1.28
N PRO A 209 -7.58 -23.79 2.39
CA PRO A 209 -8.56 -24.86 2.50
C PRO A 209 -10.01 -24.37 2.39
N GLU A 210 -10.33 -23.17 2.88
CA GLU A 210 -11.68 -22.61 2.88
C GLU A 210 -12.03 -21.87 1.57
N GLY A 211 -11.02 -21.36 0.83
CA GLY A 211 -11.23 -20.65 -0.43
C GLY A 211 -9.99 -20.62 -1.32
N ASN A 212 -10.20 -20.73 -2.64
CA ASN A 212 -9.11 -20.62 -3.63
C ASN A 212 -9.49 -19.82 -4.87
N SER A 213 -10.62 -19.13 -4.85
CA SER A 213 -11.07 -18.21 -5.88
C SER A 213 -10.87 -16.76 -5.44
N HIS A 214 -10.71 -15.86 -6.42
CA HIS A 214 -10.70 -14.43 -6.10
C HIS A 214 -12.06 -13.99 -5.57
N GLU A 215 -12.04 -13.25 -4.47
CA GLU A 215 -13.21 -12.63 -3.86
C GLU A 215 -13.17 -11.12 -4.04
N LEU A 216 -14.34 -10.49 -4.07
CA LEU A 216 -14.46 -9.05 -4.19
C LEU A 216 -14.44 -8.41 -2.81
N MET A 217 -13.35 -7.71 -2.48
CA MET A 217 -13.10 -7.09 -1.19
C MET A 217 -13.26 -5.56 -1.28
N PRO A 218 -14.20 -4.97 -0.54
CA PRO A 218 -14.37 -3.52 -0.48
C PRO A 218 -13.28 -2.89 0.39
N GLU A 219 -12.80 -1.72 -0.07
CA GLU A 219 -11.85 -0.89 0.65
C GLU A 219 -12.34 0.57 0.60
N LEU A 220 -12.19 1.32 1.68
CA LEU A 220 -12.67 2.70 1.81
C LEU A 220 -11.62 3.59 2.47
N SER A 221 -11.57 4.85 2.05
CA SER A 221 -10.79 5.89 2.73
C SER A 221 -11.58 7.19 2.76
N VAL A 222 -11.55 7.86 3.89
CA VAL A 222 -12.10 9.21 4.05
C VAL A 222 -11.06 10.07 4.74
N ALA A 223 -10.73 11.23 4.17
CA ALA A 223 -9.78 12.15 4.76
C ALA A 223 -10.25 13.59 4.68
N VAL A 224 -9.99 14.35 5.73
CA VAL A 224 -10.23 15.78 5.81
C VAL A 224 -8.88 16.50 5.72
N LEU A 225 -8.76 17.42 4.77
CA LEU A 225 -7.61 18.31 4.69
C LEU A 225 -7.79 19.44 5.70
N LEU A 226 -6.99 19.42 6.77
CA LEU A 226 -7.01 20.46 7.81
C LEU A 226 -6.45 21.79 7.27
N ASP A 227 -5.48 21.70 6.40
CA ASP A 227 -4.88 22.79 5.64
C ASP A 227 -4.30 22.26 4.31
N GLN A 228 -3.48 23.05 3.60
CA GLN A 228 -2.89 22.67 2.32
C GLN A 228 -1.85 21.54 2.42
N ARG A 229 -1.39 21.18 3.62
CA ARG A 229 -0.28 20.25 3.86
C ARG A 229 -0.63 19.11 4.82
N THR A 230 -1.73 19.24 5.56
CA THR A 230 -2.10 18.29 6.62
C THR A 230 -3.45 17.67 6.32
N ALA A 231 -3.52 16.36 6.34
CA ALA A 231 -4.77 15.61 6.26
C ALA A 231 -4.88 14.63 7.43
N VAL A 232 -6.10 14.41 7.91
CA VAL A 232 -6.43 13.34 8.87
C VAL A 232 -7.53 12.49 8.25
N GLY A 233 -7.49 11.18 8.49
CA GLY A 233 -8.45 10.30 7.86
C GLY A 233 -8.57 8.95 8.53
N LEU A 234 -9.42 8.15 7.91
CA LEU A 234 -9.75 6.77 8.27
C LEU A 234 -9.63 5.90 7.03
N GLU A 235 -9.13 4.69 7.19
CA GLU A 235 -9.14 3.68 6.16
C GLU A 235 -9.74 2.38 6.67
N TYR A 236 -10.34 1.64 5.75
CA TYR A 236 -10.89 0.31 5.95
C TYR A 236 -10.55 -0.55 4.75
N ARG A 237 -10.03 -1.75 4.98
CA ARG A 237 -9.71 -2.74 3.96
C ARG A 237 -10.15 -4.11 4.44
N SER A 238 -11.09 -4.75 3.73
CA SER A 238 -11.47 -6.13 3.99
C SER A 238 -10.46 -7.12 3.41
N LYS A 239 -10.41 -8.31 3.99
CA LYS A 239 -9.55 -9.43 3.59
C LYS A 239 -10.39 -10.69 3.39
N PRO A 240 -10.03 -11.60 2.45
CA PRO A 240 -10.60 -12.93 2.40
C PRO A 240 -10.04 -13.80 3.54
N ASP A 241 -10.85 -14.72 4.05
CA ASP A 241 -10.42 -15.72 5.05
C ASP A 241 -10.28 -17.11 4.41
N ASN A 242 -9.35 -17.24 3.45
CA ASN A 242 -9.14 -18.50 2.74
C ASN A 242 -8.47 -19.58 3.60
N LEU A 243 -7.77 -19.17 4.66
CA LEU A 243 -7.07 -20.09 5.55
C LEU A 243 -7.95 -20.59 6.70
N GLY A 244 -9.12 -19.95 6.93
CA GLY A 244 -9.97 -20.25 8.10
C GLY A 244 -9.35 -19.82 9.42
N LEU A 245 -8.63 -18.70 9.42
CA LEU A 245 -7.93 -18.15 10.57
C LEU A 245 -8.67 -16.96 11.20
N ASP A 246 -9.97 -16.80 10.88
CA ASP A 246 -10.81 -15.66 11.30
C ASP A 246 -10.26 -14.29 10.86
N GLU A 247 -9.61 -14.25 9.70
CA GLU A 247 -9.13 -13.00 9.12
C GLU A 247 -10.31 -12.09 8.74
N THR A 248 -10.29 -10.83 9.19
CA THR A 248 -11.45 -9.94 9.03
C THR A 248 -11.14 -8.70 8.20
N ARG A 249 -10.32 -7.82 8.72
CA ARG A 249 -10.04 -6.52 8.11
C ARG A 249 -8.78 -5.88 8.65
N TRP A 250 -8.30 -4.89 7.91
CA TRP A 250 -7.41 -3.85 8.40
C TRP A 250 -8.15 -2.51 8.43
N ALA A 251 -7.89 -1.71 9.43
CA ALA A 251 -8.41 -0.36 9.54
C ALA A 251 -7.38 0.55 10.19
N ASP A 252 -7.45 1.83 9.92
CA ASP A 252 -6.60 2.82 10.57
C ASP A 252 -7.28 4.16 10.79
N VAL A 253 -6.63 4.95 11.66
CA VAL A 253 -6.81 6.39 11.79
C VAL A 253 -5.46 7.02 11.54
N PHE A 254 -5.35 7.85 10.52
CA PHE A 254 -4.07 8.40 10.09
C PHE A 254 -4.01 9.92 10.11
N ILE A 255 -2.79 10.43 10.22
CA ILE A 255 -2.41 11.80 9.88
C ILE A 255 -1.33 11.77 8.81
N ALA A 256 -1.49 12.58 7.77
CA ALA A 256 -0.51 12.80 6.72
C ALA A 256 -0.07 14.26 6.72
N TYR A 257 1.23 14.51 6.60
CA TYR A 257 1.81 15.82 6.56
C TYR A 257 2.80 15.96 5.40
N PHE A 258 2.60 16.98 4.58
CA PHE A 258 3.42 17.28 3.40
C PHE A 258 4.14 18.62 3.59
N PRO A 259 5.29 18.67 4.29
CA PRO A 259 6.04 19.92 4.51
C PRO A 259 6.41 20.60 3.18
N THR A 260 6.68 19.83 2.16
CA THR A 260 6.94 20.27 0.78
C THR A 260 6.27 19.32 -0.22
N LYS A 261 6.32 19.63 -1.52
CA LYS A 261 5.92 18.68 -2.59
C LYS A 261 6.85 17.47 -2.67
N HIS A 262 8.08 17.60 -2.17
CA HIS A 262 9.11 16.57 -2.28
C HIS A 262 9.15 15.62 -1.07
N LEU A 263 8.46 15.94 0.02
CA LEU A 263 8.46 15.16 1.24
C LEU A 263 7.05 14.97 1.78
N GLY A 264 6.67 13.73 1.98
CA GLY A 264 5.44 13.32 2.67
C GLY A 264 5.78 12.47 3.88
N LEU A 265 5.07 12.70 4.97
CA LEU A 265 5.15 11.96 6.23
C LEU A 265 3.76 11.48 6.60
N ALA A 266 3.64 10.26 7.10
CA ALA A 266 2.39 9.77 7.65
C ALA A 266 2.62 8.96 8.92
N ALA A 267 1.65 9.05 9.82
CA ALA A 267 1.54 8.21 11.00
C ALA A 267 0.10 7.75 11.16
N ALA A 268 -0.11 6.50 11.59
CA ALA A 268 -1.44 5.98 11.86
C ALA A 268 -1.42 5.02 13.06
N ILE A 269 -2.56 4.94 13.74
CA ILE A 269 -2.89 3.83 14.61
C ILE A 269 -3.65 2.83 13.75
N VAL A 270 -3.08 1.64 13.58
CA VAL A 270 -3.65 0.56 12.78
C VAL A 270 -4.30 -0.50 13.65
N ASP A 271 -5.42 -1.04 13.20
CA ASP A 271 -6.07 -2.23 13.72
C ASP A 271 -6.06 -3.29 12.60
N LEU A 272 -5.19 -4.27 12.72
CA LEU A 272 -5.01 -5.35 11.75
C LEU A 272 -5.96 -6.53 12.01
N GLY A 273 -6.81 -6.43 13.04
CA GLY A 273 -7.74 -7.48 13.43
C GLY A 273 -7.03 -8.73 13.92
N THR A 274 -7.41 -9.87 13.34
CA THR A 274 -6.73 -11.16 13.52
C THR A 274 -5.68 -11.34 12.44
N VAL A 275 -4.47 -11.68 12.81
CA VAL A 275 -3.35 -12.00 11.91
C VAL A 275 -2.83 -13.39 12.28
N GLY A 276 -3.03 -14.38 11.41
CA GLY A 276 -2.56 -15.74 11.61
C GLY A 276 -3.06 -16.38 12.91
N THR A 277 -4.32 -16.25 13.28
CA THR A 277 -4.99 -16.68 14.54
C THR A 277 -4.76 -15.78 15.77
N ILE A 278 -3.90 -14.78 15.71
CA ILE A 278 -3.66 -13.88 16.85
C ILE A 278 -4.53 -12.65 16.72
N GLU A 279 -5.46 -12.52 17.64
CA GLU A 279 -6.43 -11.42 17.70
C GLU A 279 -5.80 -10.11 18.20
N ASN A 280 -6.55 -9.00 18.00
CA ASN A 280 -6.25 -7.68 18.59
C ASN A 280 -4.90 -7.10 18.18
N GLN A 281 -4.48 -7.30 16.94
CA GLN A 281 -3.24 -6.78 16.41
C GLN A 281 -3.37 -5.28 16.10
N ARG A 282 -3.20 -4.45 17.14
CA ARG A 282 -3.21 -2.99 17.04
C ARG A 282 -1.81 -2.43 17.15
N GLY A 283 -1.47 -1.52 16.26
CA GLY A 283 -0.10 -1.03 16.18
C GLY A 283 0.04 0.38 15.68
N LEU A 284 1.29 0.75 15.45
CA LEU A 284 1.69 2.04 14.91
C LEU A 284 2.22 1.84 13.49
N PHE A 285 1.69 2.64 12.55
CA PHE A 285 2.18 2.76 11.19
C PHE A 285 2.92 4.09 11.05
N LEU A 286 4.11 4.06 10.47
CA LEU A 286 4.91 5.24 10.15
C LEU A 286 5.37 5.14 8.69
N SER A 287 5.27 6.24 7.94
CA SER A 287 5.73 6.28 6.55
C SER A 287 6.43 7.60 6.24
N VAL A 288 7.49 7.51 5.46
CA VAL A 288 8.18 8.64 4.85
C VAL A 288 8.29 8.41 3.35
N GLN A 289 7.95 9.43 2.56
CA GLN A 289 8.08 9.37 1.10
C GLN A 289 8.79 10.60 0.55
N GLY A 290 9.72 10.34 -0.37
CA GLY A 290 10.30 11.35 -1.26
C GLY A 290 9.56 11.35 -2.58
N THR A 291 9.19 12.54 -3.09
CA THR A 291 8.40 12.71 -4.32
C THR A 291 9.15 13.59 -5.32
N PHE A 292 9.07 13.26 -6.60
CA PHE A 292 9.69 13.99 -7.70
C PHE A 292 8.73 14.14 -8.89
#